data_d7383f9eed0fa89e9366571c1d0c9294
#
_entry.id   d7383f9eed0fa89e9366571c1d0c9294
#
_cell.length_a   1.000
_cell.length_b   1.000
_cell.length_c   1.000
_cell.angle_alpha   90.00
_cell.angle_beta   90.00
_cell.angle_gamma   90.00
#
_symmetry.space_group_name_H-M   'P 1'
#
loop_
_entity.id
_entity.type
_entity.pdbx_description
1 polymer ?
#
loop_
_entity_poly.entity_id
_entity_poly.type
_entity_poly.pdbx_seq_one_letter_code
_entity_poly.pdbx_strand_id
1 'polypeptide(L)'
;QMKYILLTLFMILSTTKYETQKYDLVFSEDDFEIRFYHSSLKAKVVSQRNANGNFYKLFQFISGNNSKGEKIAMTTPVYMKNDDNSNTMEFVMPASYDIETISKPKDENVIIYESEAKHFACIRYGGYSNTGKFNMHSKKLIEKLSELNIKTVGDLFYVSYNSPYKVFNRRNEVMIVIEYN
;
A
#
# COMPACT_ATOMS: atom_id res chain seq x y z
N GLN A 1 37.26 41.81 -22.24
CA GLN A 1 35.88 41.25 -22.30
C GLN A 1 35.94 39.86 -21.73
N MET A 2 35.42 39.71 -20.52
CA MET A 2 35.33 38.44 -19.80
C MET A 2 33.96 37.81 -20.13
N LYS A 3 33.96 36.69 -20.84
CA LYS A 3 32.73 35.93 -21.15
C LYS A 3 32.38 35.07 -19.94
N TYR A 4 31.28 35.39 -19.25
CA TYR A 4 30.71 34.56 -18.22
C TYR A 4 30.02 33.36 -18.88
N ILE A 5 30.59 32.16 -18.70
CA ILE A 5 29.94 30.90 -19.05
C ILE A 5 28.98 30.58 -17.93
N LEU A 6 27.68 30.76 -18.19
CA LEU A 6 26.61 30.37 -17.30
C LEU A 6 26.45 28.83 -17.38
N LEU A 7 27.03 28.11 -16.43
CA LEU A 7 26.87 26.65 -16.32
C LEU A 7 25.51 26.37 -15.67
N THR A 8 24.45 26.17 -16.49
CA THR A 8 23.15 25.72 -16.00
C THR A 8 23.27 24.26 -15.62
N LEU A 9 23.38 24.01 -14.31
CA LEU A 9 23.31 22.67 -13.73
C LEU A 9 21.87 22.16 -13.85
N PHE A 10 21.63 21.36 -14.89
CA PHE A 10 20.35 20.67 -15.08
C PHE A 10 20.27 19.51 -14.07
N MET A 11 19.70 19.78 -12.90
CA MET A 11 19.46 18.76 -11.87
C MET A 11 18.33 17.85 -12.35
N ILE A 12 18.70 16.72 -12.97
CA ILE A 12 17.74 15.66 -13.32
C ILE A 12 17.25 15.06 -11.99
N LEU A 13 16.10 15.53 -11.51
CA LEU A 13 15.36 14.85 -10.45
C LEU A 13 14.85 13.53 -11.02
N SER A 14 15.59 12.46 -10.81
CA SER A 14 15.11 11.10 -11.01
C SER A 14 13.98 10.85 -10.03
N THR A 15 12.73 11.03 -10.45
CA THR A 15 11.59 10.56 -9.70
C THR A 15 11.59 9.04 -9.77
N THR A 16 12.07 8.36 -8.74
CA THR A 16 11.94 6.92 -8.61
C THR A 16 10.45 6.58 -8.57
N LYS A 17 9.96 6.10 -9.70
CA LYS A 17 8.58 5.66 -9.82
C LYS A 17 8.51 4.25 -9.26
N TYR A 18 7.97 4.08 -8.05
CA TYR A 18 7.71 2.77 -7.48
C TYR A 18 6.72 1.99 -8.35
N GLU A 19 6.94 0.67 -8.49
CA GLU A 19 5.95 -0.22 -9.06
C GLU A 19 4.67 -0.14 -8.24
N THR A 20 3.52 -0.05 -8.92
CA THR A 20 2.22 0.01 -8.28
C THR A 20 1.44 -1.26 -8.58
N GLN A 21 0.87 -1.88 -7.55
CA GLN A 21 -0.01 -3.04 -7.71
C GLN A 21 -1.10 -2.74 -8.73
N LYS A 22 -1.22 -3.60 -9.74
CA LYS A 22 -2.21 -3.47 -10.80
C LYS A 22 -3.58 -3.96 -10.32
N TYR A 23 -4.62 -3.41 -10.91
CA TYR A 23 -6.01 -3.83 -10.70
C TYR A 23 -6.82 -3.54 -11.97
N ASP A 24 -7.93 -4.24 -12.11
CA ASP A 24 -8.94 -3.92 -13.11
C ASP A 24 -9.98 -2.98 -12.48
N LEU A 25 -10.22 -1.85 -13.12
CA LEU A 25 -11.24 -0.91 -12.69
C LEU A 25 -12.62 -1.45 -13.12
N VAL A 26 -13.47 -1.76 -12.15
CA VAL A 26 -14.81 -2.30 -12.38
C VAL A 26 -15.86 -1.20 -12.41
N PHE A 27 -15.76 -0.25 -11.47
CA PHE A 27 -16.68 0.89 -11.36
C PHE A 27 -15.94 2.10 -10.81
N SER A 28 -16.30 3.31 -11.25
CA SER A 28 -15.74 4.56 -10.73
C SER A 28 -16.79 5.67 -10.74
N GLU A 29 -16.89 6.39 -9.62
CA GLU A 29 -17.72 7.57 -9.43
C GLU A 29 -17.04 8.51 -8.44
N ASP A 30 -16.63 9.69 -8.87
CA ASP A 30 -15.89 10.68 -8.09
C ASP A 30 -14.59 10.10 -7.46
N ASP A 31 -14.55 10.03 -6.12
CA ASP A 31 -13.45 9.47 -5.33
C ASP A 31 -13.69 8.00 -4.92
N PHE A 32 -14.82 7.41 -5.31
CA PHE A 32 -15.20 6.02 -5.06
C PHE A 32 -14.89 5.15 -6.27
N GLU A 33 -14.27 3.99 -6.04
CA GLU A 33 -13.99 2.98 -7.06
C GLU A 33 -14.27 1.57 -6.54
N ILE A 34 -14.70 0.68 -7.43
CA ILE A 34 -14.69 -0.77 -7.25
C ILE A 34 -13.60 -1.33 -8.16
N ARG A 35 -12.70 -2.11 -7.59
CA ARG A 35 -11.53 -2.67 -8.27
C ARG A 35 -11.45 -4.16 -8.04
N PHE A 36 -11.05 -4.89 -9.07
CA PHE A 36 -10.65 -6.27 -8.95
C PHE A 36 -9.13 -6.36 -8.90
N TYR A 37 -8.60 -6.90 -7.81
CA TYR A 37 -7.18 -7.19 -7.65
C TYR A 37 -6.95 -8.68 -7.88
N HIS A 38 -6.06 -8.99 -8.82
CA HIS A 38 -5.57 -10.35 -9.02
C HIS A 38 -4.73 -10.80 -7.83
N SER A 39 -4.53 -12.12 -7.72
CA SER A 39 -3.58 -12.70 -6.77
C SER A 39 -2.22 -11.99 -6.86
N SER A 40 -1.60 -11.74 -5.73
CA SER A 40 -0.29 -11.09 -5.66
C SER A 40 0.50 -11.55 -4.45
N LEU A 41 1.82 -11.63 -4.61
CA LEU A 41 2.71 -11.96 -3.52
C LEU A 41 2.81 -10.75 -2.57
N LYS A 42 2.68 -11.02 -1.26
CA LYS A 42 2.76 -10.00 -0.21
C LYS A 42 3.66 -10.44 0.92
N ALA A 43 4.29 -9.46 1.56
CA ALA A 43 4.96 -9.61 2.85
C ALA A 43 4.15 -8.90 3.92
N LYS A 44 3.81 -9.58 5.02
CA LYS A 44 3.06 -8.98 6.13
C LYS A 44 3.77 -9.15 7.46
N VAL A 45 3.54 -8.19 8.34
CA VAL A 45 3.84 -8.28 9.78
C VAL A 45 2.57 -8.01 10.56
N VAL A 46 2.32 -8.84 11.57
CA VAL A 46 1.26 -8.64 12.56
C VAL A 46 1.91 -8.39 13.90
N SER A 47 1.51 -7.34 14.58
CA SER A 47 1.99 -6.99 15.92
C SER A 47 0.84 -6.66 16.86
N GLN A 48 1.11 -6.62 18.18
CA GLN A 48 0.14 -6.11 19.14
C GLN A 48 -0.22 -4.65 18.85
N ARG A 49 -1.42 -4.21 19.20
CA ARG A 49 -2.01 -2.92 18.82
C ARG A 49 -1.10 -1.70 19.02
N ASN A 50 -0.36 -1.64 20.10
CA ASN A 50 0.51 -0.49 20.41
C ASN A 50 1.99 -0.72 20.04
N ALA A 51 2.31 -1.83 19.38
CA ALA A 51 3.67 -2.10 18.96
C ALA A 51 4.00 -1.30 17.69
N ASN A 52 5.12 -0.62 17.71
CA ASN A 52 5.69 0.10 16.56
C ASN A 52 6.73 -0.79 15.86
N GLY A 53 7.05 -0.46 14.61
CA GLY A 53 8.16 -1.10 13.91
C GLY A 53 7.77 -2.08 12.81
N ASN A 54 6.48 -2.29 12.51
CA ASN A 54 6.05 -3.15 11.40
C ASN A 54 6.66 -2.72 10.07
N PHE A 55 6.67 -1.39 9.80
CA PHE A 55 7.32 -0.85 8.62
C PHE A 55 8.82 -1.18 8.60
N TYR A 56 9.50 -1.02 9.73
CA TYR A 56 10.93 -1.28 9.82
C TYR A 56 11.26 -2.75 9.54
N LYS A 57 10.50 -3.71 10.08
CA LYS A 57 10.69 -5.14 9.82
C LYS A 57 10.53 -5.47 8.34
N LEU A 58 9.47 -4.99 7.70
CA LEU A 58 9.23 -5.17 6.27
C LEU A 58 10.31 -4.48 5.43
N PHE A 59 10.72 -3.27 5.82
CA PHE A 59 11.77 -2.53 5.14
C PHE A 59 13.13 -3.22 5.24
N GLN A 60 13.48 -3.77 6.40
CA GLN A 60 14.70 -4.57 6.57
C GLN A 60 14.69 -5.79 5.65
N PHE A 61 13.55 -6.51 5.57
CA PHE A 61 13.40 -7.65 4.67
C PHE A 61 13.71 -7.27 3.22
N ILE A 62 13.09 -6.23 2.67
CA ILE A 62 13.32 -5.81 1.28
C ILE A 62 14.70 -5.15 1.06
N SER A 63 15.35 -4.67 2.12
CA SER A 63 16.68 -4.05 2.07
C SER A 63 17.85 -5.05 2.14
N GLY A 64 17.56 -6.36 2.19
CA GLY A 64 18.57 -7.41 2.18
C GLY A 64 18.65 -8.25 3.45
N ASN A 65 17.82 -7.99 4.48
CA ASN A 65 17.72 -8.88 5.63
C ASN A 65 16.85 -10.13 5.30
N ASN A 66 17.31 -10.87 4.30
CA ASN A 66 16.67 -12.06 3.77
C ASN A 66 17.71 -13.15 3.47
N SER A 67 17.26 -14.33 3.07
CA SER A 67 18.10 -15.52 2.91
C SER A 67 19.20 -15.37 1.86
N LYS A 68 18.98 -14.56 0.82
CA LYS A 68 19.93 -14.33 -0.27
C LYS A 68 20.74 -13.03 -0.12
N GLY A 69 20.41 -12.17 0.87
CA GLY A 69 21.03 -10.86 1.04
C GLY A 69 20.71 -9.88 -0.09
N GLU A 70 19.66 -10.14 -0.87
CA GLU A 70 19.28 -9.35 -2.05
C GLU A 70 18.33 -8.19 -1.69
N LYS A 71 18.44 -7.10 -2.46
CA LYS A 71 17.51 -5.98 -2.35
C LYS A 71 16.30 -6.24 -3.24
N ILE A 72 15.11 -6.19 -2.64
CA ILE A 72 13.82 -6.26 -3.30
C ILE A 72 13.31 -4.82 -3.47
N ALA A 73 12.85 -4.45 -4.66
CA ALA A 73 12.38 -3.10 -4.91
C ALA A 73 11.11 -2.79 -4.10
N MET A 74 11.04 -1.57 -3.56
CA MET A 74 9.82 -1.09 -2.90
C MET A 74 8.71 -0.90 -3.92
N THR A 75 7.50 -1.32 -3.56
CA THR A 75 6.29 -1.13 -4.36
C THR A 75 5.26 -0.27 -3.62
N THR A 76 4.19 0.06 -4.29
CA THR A 76 3.00 0.72 -3.71
C THR A 76 1.75 -0.05 -4.10
N PRO A 77 0.69 0.02 -3.31
CA PRO A 77 0.57 0.70 -2.02
C PRO A 77 1.09 -0.15 -0.84
N VAL A 78 1.19 0.50 0.32
CA VAL A 78 1.33 -0.15 1.63
C VAL A 78 -0.05 -0.27 2.25
N TYR A 79 -0.43 -1.50 2.62
CA TYR A 79 -1.69 -1.79 3.31
C TYR A 79 -1.47 -1.80 4.81
N MET A 80 -2.39 -1.18 5.54
CA MET A 80 -2.38 -1.14 7.00
C MET A 80 -3.79 -1.41 7.52
N LYS A 81 -3.88 -2.30 8.51
CA LYS A 81 -5.12 -2.62 9.20
C LYS A 81 -4.87 -2.59 10.69
N ASN A 82 -5.77 -1.94 11.41
CA ASN A 82 -5.74 -1.87 12.86
C ASN A 82 -7.02 -2.51 13.40
N ASP A 83 -6.86 -3.66 14.04
CA ASP A 83 -7.92 -4.33 14.78
C ASP A 83 -7.86 -3.92 16.27
N ASP A 84 -8.81 -4.40 17.06
CA ASP A 84 -8.87 -4.11 18.49
C ASP A 84 -7.60 -4.56 19.23
N ASN A 85 -6.97 -5.65 18.79
CA ASN A 85 -5.83 -6.27 19.46
C ASN A 85 -4.54 -6.27 18.62
N SER A 86 -4.61 -5.98 17.32
CA SER A 86 -3.46 -6.12 16.44
C SER A 86 -3.33 -4.97 15.42
N ASN A 87 -2.10 -4.75 14.99
CA ASN A 87 -1.76 -3.91 13.86
C ASN A 87 -1.13 -4.78 12.79
N THR A 88 -1.70 -4.77 11.58
CA THR A 88 -1.15 -5.46 10.41
C THR A 88 -0.61 -4.45 9.42
N MET A 89 0.56 -4.72 8.87
CA MET A 89 1.11 -3.98 7.75
C MET A 89 1.55 -4.95 6.66
N GLU A 90 1.27 -4.59 5.39
CA GLU A 90 1.62 -5.43 4.25
C GLU A 90 2.29 -4.61 3.15
N PHE A 91 3.38 -5.16 2.60
CA PHE A 91 3.98 -4.71 1.35
C PHE A 91 3.59 -5.67 0.23
N VAL A 92 3.24 -5.14 -0.92
CA VAL A 92 3.11 -5.94 -2.15
C VAL A 92 4.51 -6.20 -2.68
N MET A 93 4.81 -7.42 -3.11
CA MET A 93 6.10 -7.71 -3.75
C MET A 93 6.05 -7.33 -5.23
N PRO A 94 7.19 -6.99 -5.85
CA PRO A 94 7.24 -6.75 -7.29
C PRO A 94 6.69 -7.93 -8.08
N ALA A 95 6.00 -7.65 -9.18
CA ALA A 95 5.35 -8.68 -10.02
C ALA A 95 6.33 -9.69 -10.64
N SER A 96 7.63 -9.40 -10.58
CA SER A 96 8.69 -10.33 -11.05
C SER A 96 9.00 -11.47 -10.08
N TYR A 97 8.44 -11.45 -8.85
CA TYR A 97 8.62 -12.50 -7.86
C TYR A 97 7.36 -13.37 -7.73
N ASP A 98 7.59 -14.65 -7.46
CA ASP A 98 6.60 -15.62 -7.00
C ASP A 98 7.04 -16.22 -5.64
N ILE A 99 6.21 -17.10 -5.09
CA ILE A 99 6.45 -17.69 -3.76
C ILE A 99 7.71 -18.59 -3.73
N GLU A 100 8.14 -19.11 -4.88
CA GLU A 100 9.29 -20.01 -4.99
C GLU A 100 10.59 -19.20 -5.16
N THR A 101 10.53 -18.08 -5.88
CA THR A 101 11.70 -17.28 -6.25
C THR A 101 12.05 -16.20 -5.22
N ILE A 102 11.07 -15.72 -4.46
CA ILE A 102 11.29 -14.69 -3.43
C ILE A 102 12.26 -15.18 -2.34
N SER A 103 13.16 -14.31 -1.88
CA SER A 103 14.02 -14.61 -0.74
C SER A 103 13.23 -14.75 0.54
N LYS A 104 13.56 -15.76 1.37
CA LYS A 104 12.92 -15.96 2.66
C LYS A 104 13.35 -14.87 3.66
N PRO A 105 12.42 -14.28 4.44
CA PRO A 105 12.78 -13.36 5.52
C PRO A 105 13.68 -14.04 6.55
N LYS A 106 14.60 -13.27 7.16
CA LYS A 106 15.34 -13.70 8.35
C LYS A 106 14.60 -13.40 9.65
N ASP A 107 13.72 -12.39 9.64
CA ASP A 107 12.83 -12.08 10.77
C ASP A 107 11.59 -12.97 10.68
N GLU A 108 11.38 -13.83 11.68
CA GLU A 108 10.26 -14.77 11.78
C GLU A 108 8.88 -14.09 11.86
N ASN A 109 8.85 -12.80 12.20
CA ASN A 109 7.60 -12.02 12.21
C ASN A 109 7.16 -11.59 10.80
N VAL A 110 8.04 -11.70 9.80
CA VAL A 110 7.71 -11.35 8.41
C VAL A 110 7.20 -12.61 7.70
N ILE A 111 5.95 -12.57 7.29
CA ILE A 111 5.26 -13.69 6.63
C ILE A 111 5.07 -13.35 5.17
N ILE A 112 5.57 -14.21 4.28
CA ILE A 112 5.31 -14.13 2.84
C ILE A 112 4.11 -15.01 2.50
N TYR A 113 3.18 -14.48 1.73
CA TYR A 113 1.99 -15.21 1.31
C TYR A 113 1.46 -14.68 -0.03
N GLU A 114 0.72 -15.51 -0.72
CA GLU A 114 -0.02 -15.13 -1.92
C GLU A 114 -1.44 -14.73 -1.53
N SER A 115 -1.82 -13.48 -1.88
CA SER A 115 -3.17 -13.01 -1.63
C SER A 115 -4.14 -13.61 -2.65
N GLU A 116 -5.37 -13.88 -2.24
CA GLU A 116 -6.43 -14.27 -3.17
C GLU A 116 -6.86 -13.09 -4.05
N ALA A 117 -7.34 -13.41 -5.25
CA ALA A 117 -7.99 -12.42 -6.11
C ALA A 117 -9.34 -11.99 -5.51
N LYS A 118 -9.56 -10.68 -5.39
CA LYS A 118 -10.75 -10.14 -4.71
C LYS A 118 -11.19 -8.80 -5.28
N HIS A 119 -12.49 -8.51 -5.12
CA HIS A 119 -13.01 -7.18 -5.31
C HIS A 119 -12.83 -6.33 -4.05
N PHE A 120 -12.42 -5.09 -4.27
CA PHE A 120 -12.31 -4.07 -3.23
C PHE A 120 -13.12 -2.85 -3.65
N ALA A 121 -13.82 -2.29 -2.69
CA ALA A 121 -14.30 -0.92 -2.79
C ALA A 121 -13.32 0.00 -2.09
N CYS A 122 -13.10 1.20 -2.64
CA CYS A 122 -12.19 2.18 -2.07
C CYS A 122 -12.67 3.61 -2.25
N ILE A 123 -12.27 4.48 -1.31
CA ILE A 123 -12.37 5.93 -1.42
C ILE A 123 -10.99 6.53 -1.31
N ARG A 124 -10.65 7.39 -2.29
CA ARG A 124 -9.38 8.11 -2.35
C ARG A 124 -9.45 9.46 -1.66
N TYR A 125 -8.38 9.84 -0.95
CA TYR A 125 -8.24 11.16 -0.35
C TYR A 125 -6.79 11.64 -0.31
N GLY A 126 -6.61 12.97 -0.18
CA GLY A 126 -5.32 13.64 -0.22
C GLY A 126 -4.79 14.08 1.14
N GLY A 127 -3.56 14.61 1.12
CA GLY A 127 -2.87 15.17 2.28
C GLY A 127 -2.34 14.12 3.25
N TYR A 128 -1.88 14.56 4.42
CA TYR A 128 -1.49 13.64 5.50
C TYR A 128 -2.72 12.97 6.09
N SER A 129 -2.64 11.65 6.32
CA SER A 129 -3.68 10.89 6.99
C SER A 129 -3.50 10.94 8.51
N ASN A 130 -4.61 10.90 9.20
CA ASN A 130 -4.72 10.70 10.65
C ASN A 130 -6.01 9.93 10.95
N THR A 131 -6.21 9.54 12.20
CA THR A 131 -7.37 8.76 12.63
C THR A 131 -8.71 9.44 12.26
N GLY A 132 -8.81 10.78 12.41
CA GLY A 132 -10.04 11.52 12.08
C GLY A 132 -10.37 11.44 10.58
N LYS A 133 -9.39 11.65 9.70
CA LYS A 133 -9.57 11.51 8.25
C LYS A 133 -9.90 10.07 7.86
N PHE A 134 -9.19 9.10 8.42
CA PHE A 134 -9.47 7.70 8.17
C PHE A 134 -10.92 7.35 8.53
N ASN A 135 -11.37 7.71 9.73
CA ASN A 135 -12.73 7.44 10.18
C ASN A 135 -13.79 8.14 9.31
N MET A 136 -13.55 9.39 8.91
CA MET A 136 -14.46 10.14 8.03
C MET A 136 -14.63 9.46 6.68
N HIS A 137 -13.52 9.07 6.02
CA HIS A 137 -13.58 8.40 4.73
C HIS A 137 -14.06 6.95 4.84
N SER A 138 -13.81 6.26 5.96
CA SER A 138 -14.38 4.95 6.27
C SER A 138 -15.90 5.01 6.34
N LYS A 139 -16.44 5.99 7.05
CA LYS A 139 -17.88 6.20 7.14
C LYS A 139 -18.49 6.45 5.77
N LYS A 140 -17.90 7.37 4.97
CA LYS A 140 -18.33 7.66 3.59
C LYS A 140 -18.33 6.39 2.71
N LEU A 141 -17.29 5.54 2.83
CA LEU A 141 -17.20 4.30 2.08
C LEU A 141 -18.34 3.33 2.44
N ILE A 142 -18.58 3.12 3.74
CA ILE A 142 -19.63 2.21 4.21
C ILE A 142 -21.02 2.72 3.84
N GLU A 143 -21.28 4.03 3.94
CA GLU A 143 -22.54 4.65 3.52
C GLU A 143 -22.78 4.42 2.03
N LYS A 144 -21.79 4.68 1.17
CA LYS A 144 -21.89 4.45 -0.28
C LYS A 144 -22.16 2.98 -0.63
N LEU A 145 -21.48 2.04 0.05
CA LEU A 145 -21.72 0.60 -0.16
C LEU A 145 -23.12 0.18 0.28
N SER A 146 -23.63 0.76 1.37
CA SER A 146 -25.01 0.53 1.83
C SER A 146 -26.04 1.04 0.82
N GLU A 147 -25.85 2.24 0.26
CA GLU A 147 -26.70 2.81 -0.81
C GLU A 147 -26.74 1.91 -2.05
N LEU A 148 -25.59 1.31 -2.40
CA LEU A 148 -25.47 0.41 -3.55
C LEU A 148 -25.88 -1.04 -3.23
N ASN A 149 -26.30 -1.34 -2.00
CA ASN A 149 -26.61 -2.70 -1.51
C ASN A 149 -25.45 -3.70 -1.71
N ILE A 150 -24.20 -3.24 -1.58
CA ILE A 150 -23.01 -4.06 -1.72
C ILE A 150 -22.58 -4.56 -0.34
N LYS A 151 -22.43 -5.88 -0.21
CA LYS A 151 -21.99 -6.51 1.04
C LYS A 151 -20.48 -6.40 1.22
N THR A 152 -20.08 -5.99 2.43
CA THR A 152 -18.67 -5.92 2.83
C THR A 152 -18.21 -7.23 3.48
N VAL A 153 -16.90 -7.53 3.33
CA VAL A 153 -16.26 -8.70 3.92
C VAL A 153 -14.99 -8.27 4.67
N GLY A 154 -14.96 -8.51 5.97
CA GLY A 154 -13.81 -8.22 6.83
C GLY A 154 -13.67 -6.75 7.21
N ASP A 155 -12.43 -6.33 7.43
CA ASP A 155 -12.10 -5.04 8.02
C ASP A 155 -11.64 -4.01 7.00
N LEU A 156 -11.65 -2.75 7.41
CA LEU A 156 -11.15 -1.63 6.62
C LEU A 156 -9.62 -1.58 6.63
N PHE A 157 -9.05 -1.31 5.46
CA PHE A 157 -7.64 -1.01 5.28
C PHE A 157 -7.42 0.50 5.11
N TYR A 158 -6.44 1.05 5.82
CA TYR A 158 -5.78 2.27 5.41
C TYR A 158 -4.69 1.93 4.40
N VAL A 159 -4.68 2.59 3.26
CA VAL A 159 -3.77 2.29 2.15
C VAL A 159 -3.01 3.54 1.73
N SER A 160 -1.67 3.47 1.73
CA SER A 160 -0.79 4.59 1.44
C SER A 160 0.08 4.33 0.21
N TYR A 161 0.13 5.32 -0.69
CA TYR A 161 0.90 5.26 -1.94
C TYR A 161 2.20 6.08 -1.88
N ASN A 162 2.46 6.77 -0.79
CA ASN A 162 3.55 7.73 -0.73
C ASN A 162 4.46 7.54 0.47
N SER A 163 5.74 7.82 0.25
CA SER A 163 6.70 7.99 1.33
C SER A 163 6.19 8.97 2.40
N PRO A 164 6.48 8.77 3.69
CA PRO A 164 6.13 9.70 4.76
C PRO A 164 6.71 11.11 4.54
N TYR A 165 7.79 11.24 3.80
CA TYR A 165 8.46 12.51 3.49
C TYR A 165 7.80 13.31 2.35
N LYS A 166 6.88 12.72 1.59
CA LYS A 166 6.18 13.43 0.51
C LYS A 166 5.15 14.37 1.11
N VAL A 167 5.31 15.68 0.87
CA VAL A 167 4.46 16.73 1.43
C VAL A 167 3.23 17.01 0.56
N PHE A 168 3.41 17.07 -0.78
CA PHE A 168 2.36 17.46 -1.71
C PHE A 168 1.83 16.27 -2.51
N ASN A 169 0.59 16.39 -3.02
CA ASN A 169 -0.07 15.40 -3.87
C ASN A 169 -0.01 13.98 -3.30
N ARG A 170 -0.29 13.85 -2.00
CA ARG A 170 -0.38 12.54 -1.35
C ARG A 170 -1.64 11.84 -1.79
N ARG A 171 -1.51 10.53 -2.02
CA ARG A 171 -2.63 9.63 -2.27
C ARG A 171 -2.74 8.64 -1.11
N ASN A 172 -3.87 8.67 -0.46
CA ASN A 172 -4.28 7.67 0.53
C ASN A 172 -5.64 7.13 0.12
N GLU A 173 -5.97 5.93 0.59
CA GLU A 173 -7.27 5.32 0.36
C GLU A 173 -7.74 4.61 1.63
N VAL A 174 -9.05 4.54 1.78
CA VAL A 174 -9.71 3.55 2.63
C VAL A 174 -10.24 2.48 1.70
N MET A 175 -9.98 1.21 2.03
CA MET A 175 -10.40 0.07 1.21
C MET A 175 -11.06 -1.00 2.08
N ILE A 176 -12.00 -1.73 1.51
CA ILE A 176 -12.62 -2.91 2.11
C ILE A 176 -12.89 -3.95 1.04
N VAL A 177 -12.76 -5.23 1.39
CA VAL A 177 -13.18 -6.35 0.52
C VAL A 177 -14.69 -6.38 0.43
N ILE A 178 -15.22 -6.63 -0.75
CA ILE A 178 -16.65 -6.71 -1.02
C ILE A 178 -17.03 -8.01 -1.74
N GLU A 179 -18.28 -8.47 -1.54
CA GLU A 179 -18.90 -9.44 -2.43
C GLU A 179 -19.48 -8.67 -3.61
N TYR A 180 -18.91 -8.90 -4.82
CA TYR A 180 -19.33 -8.22 -6.05
C TYR A 180 -19.36 -9.23 -7.19
N ASN A 181 -20.54 -9.41 -7.81
CA ASN A 181 -20.82 -10.36 -8.89
C ASN A 181 -21.03 -9.64 -10.21
#